data_08624bf557a0c07277c17aa1433674c8
#
_entry.id   08624bf557a0c07277c17aa1433674c8
#
_cell.length_a   1.000
_cell.length_b   1.000
_cell.length_c   1.000
_cell.angle_alpha   90.00
_cell.angle_beta   90.00
_cell.angle_gamma   90.00
#
_symmetry.space_group_name_H-M   'P 1'
#
loop_
_entity.id
_entity.type
_entity.pdbx_description
1 polymer ?
#
loop_
_entity_poly.entity_id
_entity_poly.type
_entity_poly.pdbx_seq_one_letter_code
_entity_poly.pdbx_strand_id
1 'polypeptide(L)'
;MSLYNDPILDKIKTVIDASDGGAIKKFFQGDPLVIAKSDLPCLIISKDTSEIGDESNAEDYHRMVVVLTLVSDIRQQLGDTPINIHAGSSKLYEIMEKRSSSDFTLDSASILDIIRSNTELGNSAHIDLKAPMTLDYGFTIGKRGPKHWAWEANLSFNVYFTQLR
;
A
#
# COMPACT_ATOMS: atom_id res chain seq x y z
N MET A 1 23.95 11.50 -4.12
CA MET A 1 23.53 11.16 -2.76
C MET A 1 22.54 10.01 -2.86
N SER A 2 22.88 8.84 -2.30
CA SER A 2 21.94 7.71 -2.28
C SER A 2 20.92 7.97 -1.18
N LEU A 3 19.63 7.93 -1.52
CA LEU A 3 18.56 7.98 -0.52
C LEU A 3 18.52 6.66 0.24
N TYR A 4 18.30 6.73 1.55
CA TYR A 4 18.09 5.54 2.36
C TYR A 4 16.72 4.92 2.02
N ASN A 5 16.73 3.64 1.69
CA ASN A 5 15.53 2.83 1.55
C ASN A 5 15.41 1.89 2.75
N ASP A 6 14.24 1.85 3.35
CA ASP A 6 13.95 0.93 4.45
C ASP A 6 13.83 -0.51 3.90
N PRO A 7 14.64 -1.47 4.41
CA PRO A 7 14.65 -2.84 3.89
C PRO A 7 13.30 -3.57 4.03
N ILE A 8 12.51 -3.26 5.06
CA ILE A 8 11.18 -3.85 5.26
C ILE A 8 10.20 -3.32 4.21
N LEU A 9 10.23 -2.02 3.94
CA LEU A 9 9.41 -1.41 2.88
C LEU A 9 9.81 -1.90 1.50
N ASP A 10 11.11 -2.11 1.24
CA ASP A 10 11.61 -2.72 0.00
C ASP A 10 11.12 -4.16 -0.17
N LYS A 11 11.09 -4.93 0.91
CA LYS A 11 10.58 -6.30 0.88
C LYS A 11 9.08 -6.32 0.56
N ILE A 12 8.30 -5.45 1.18
CA ILE A 12 6.86 -5.31 0.90
C ILE A 12 6.64 -4.93 -0.57
N LYS A 13 7.39 -3.95 -1.08
CA LYS A 13 7.37 -3.59 -2.51
C LYS A 13 7.62 -4.80 -3.39
N THR A 14 8.68 -5.56 -3.11
CA THR A 14 9.07 -6.74 -3.91
C THR A 14 7.96 -7.78 -3.95
N VAL A 15 7.31 -8.04 -2.82
CA VAL A 15 6.21 -9.01 -2.72
C VAL A 15 5.01 -8.56 -3.54
N ILE A 16 4.66 -7.27 -3.49
CA ILE A 16 3.52 -6.73 -4.26
C ILE A 16 3.84 -6.74 -5.75
N ASP A 17 4.98 -6.21 -6.16
CA ASP A 17 5.42 -6.12 -7.57
C ASP A 17 5.49 -7.49 -8.27
N ALA A 18 5.83 -8.54 -7.51
CA ALA A 18 5.85 -9.91 -8.02
C ALA A 18 4.45 -10.53 -8.25
N SER A 19 3.41 -9.98 -7.62
CA SER A 19 2.09 -10.64 -7.52
C SER A 19 0.92 -9.78 -8.03
N ASP A 20 1.10 -8.49 -8.24
CA ASP A 20 0.04 -7.54 -8.65
C ASP A 20 -0.39 -7.64 -10.13
N GLY A 21 0.28 -8.51 -10.90
CA GLY A 21 0.01 -8.69 -12.34
C GLY A 21 0.34 -7.45 -13.19
N GLY A 22 1.18 -6.53 -12.68
CA GLY A 22 1.53 -5.29 -13.37
C GLY A 22 0.46 -4.20 -13.30
N ALA A 23 -0.45 -4.30 -12.33
CA ALA A 23 -1.49 -3.30 -12.12
C ALA A 23 -0.92 -1.94 -11.65
N ILE A 24 0.22 -1.95 -10.96
CA ILE A 24 0.90 -0.77 -10.44
C ILE A 24 2.04 -0.38 -11.37
N LYS A 25 2.01 0.85 -11.87
CA LYS A 25 3.04 1.36 -12.79
C LYS A 25 4.28 1.88 -12.08
N LYS A 26 4.12 2.41 -10.86
CA LYS A 26 5.21 3.04 -10.12
C LYS A 26 5.07 2.79 -8.63
N PHE A 27 6.22 2.54 -7.98
CA PHE A 27 6.32 2.44 -6.53
C PHE A 27 7.15 3.60 -5.97
N PHE A 28 6.72 4.15 -4.84
CA PHE A 28 7.44 5.17 -4.09
C PHE A 28 7.64 4.70 -2.66
N GLN A 29 8.84 4.91 -2.10
CA GLN A 29 9.05 4.87 -0.66
C GLN A 29 8.99 6.31 -0.11
N GLY A 30 8.05 6.54 0.83
CA GLY A 30 7.72 7.88 1.29
C GLY A 30 6.79 8.63 0.33
N ASP A 31 6.13 9.66 0.84
CA ASP A 31 5.07 10.38 0.13
C ASP A 31 5.65 11.43 -0.83
N PRO A 32 5.55 11.25 -2.15
CA PRO A 32 6.01 12.24 -3.10
C PRO A 32 5.06 13.44 -3.15
N LEU A 33 5.61 14.65 -3.18
CA LEU A 33 4.83 15.89 -3.29
C LEU A 33 4.10 16.03 -4.64
N VAL A 34 4.70 15.46 -5.69
CA VAL A 34 4.16 15.51 -7.06
C VAL A 34 4.27 14.13 -7.70
N ILE A 35 3.20 13.70 -8.34
CA ILE A 35 3.15 12.46 -9.09
C ILE A 35 2.83 12.78 -10.55
N ALA A 36 3.65 12.28 -11.47
CA ALA A 36 3.36 12.42 -12.89
C ALA A 36 2.16 11.53 -13.28
N LYS A 37 1.29 12.00 -14.15
CA LYS A 37 0.13 11.22 -14.62
C LYS A 37 0.51 9.91 -15.29
N SER A 38 1.68 9.88 -15.94
CA SER A 38 2.24 8.66 -16.55
C SER A 38 2.55 7.57 -15.55
N ASP A 39 2.79 7.93 -14.28
CA ASP A 39 3.15 7.01 -13.19
C ASP A 39 1.91 6.39 -12.51
N LEU A 40 0.72 6.83 -12.85
CA LEU A 40 -0.54 6.34 -12.27
C LEU A 40 -1.09 5.09 -13.01
N PRO A 41 -1.68 4.13 -12.31
CA PRO A 41 -1.77 4.04 -10.86
C PRO A 41 -0.42 3.77 -10.21
N CYS A 42 -0.15 4.40 -9.07
CA CYS A 42 1.08 4.20 -8.32
C CYS A 42 0.80 3.78 -6.87
N LEU A 43 1.75 3.10 -6.26
CA LEU A 43 1.70 2.71 -4.85
C LEU A 43 2.80 3.41 -4.06
N ILE A 44 2.39 4.13 -3.03
CA ILE A 44 3.27 4.76 -2.06
C ILE A 44 3.35 3.86 -0.84
N ILE A 45 4.56 3.48 -0.44
CA ILE A 45 4.83 2.65 0.73
C ILE A 45 5.52 3.52 1.77
N SER A 46 4.89 3.70 2.93
CA SER A 46 5.39 4.57 3.99
C SER A 46 5.25 3.94 5.36
N LYS A 47 6.04 4.45 6.31
CA LYS A 47 5.87 4.20 7.74
C LYS A 47 5.12 5.35 8.37
N ASP A 48 4.13 5.03 9.21
CA ASP A 48 3.45 6.02 10.04
C ASP A 48 4.11 6.11 11.42
N THR A 49 4.18 5.00 12.13
CA THR A 49 4.76 4.93 13.48
C THR A 49 5.71 3.75 13.62
N SER A 50 6.65 3.86 14.57
CA SER A 50 7.53 2.78 15.00
C SER A 50 7.62 2.78 16.51
N GLU A 51 7.42 1.62 17.12
CA GLU A 51 7.55 1.37 18.55
C GLU A 51 8.67 0.37 18.77
N ILE A 52 9.47 0.60 19.81
CA ILE A 52 10.55 -0.27 20.22
C ILE A 52 10.38 -0.55 21.70
N GLY A 53 10.42 -1.80 22.10
CA GLY A 53 10.31 -2.20 23.48
C GLY A 53 11.14 -3.45 23.78
N ASP A 54 11.22 -3.79 25.06
CA ASP A 54 11.96 -4.95 25.52
C ASP A 54 11.14 -6.23 25.34
N GLU A 55 11.61 -7.18 24.52
CA GLU A 55 11.04 -8.53 24.43
C GLU A 55 11.64 -9.43 25.51
N SER A 56 12.96 -9.32 25.72
CA SER A 56 13.71 -10.05 26.72
C SER A 56 14.98 -9.27 27.12
N ASN A 57 15.78 -9.83 28.05
CA ASN A 57 17.07 -9.21 28.44
C ASN A 57 18.09 -9.12 27.28
N ALA A 58 17.87 -9.82 26.18
CA ALA A 58 18.78 -9.89 25.04
C ALA A 58 18.17 -9.43 23.72
N GLU A 59 16.87 -9.18 23.70
CA GLU A 59 16.14 -8.87 22.47
C GLU A 59 15.19 -7.70 22.65
N ASP A 60 15.15 -6.84 21.63
CA ASP A 60 14.15 -5.78 21.50
C ASP A 60 13.10 -6.21 20.47
N TYR A 61 11.84 -5.93 20.75
CA TYR A 61 10.81 -5.99 19.74
C TYR A 61 10.64 -4.64 19.04
N HIS A 62 10.36 -4.73 17.76
CA HIS A 62 10.00 -3.59 16.95
C HIS A 62 8.62 -3.81 16.34
N ARG A 63 7.77 -2.81 16.47
CA ARG A 63 6.47 -2.78 15.84
C ARG A 63 6.37 -1.51 15.01
N MET A 64 6.02 -1.64 13.75
CA MET A 64 5.83 -0.49 12.88
C MET A 64 4.47 -0.57 12.19
N VAL A 65 3.84 0.59 12.02
CA VAL A 65 2.65 0.73 11.19
C VAL A 65 3.11 1.10 9.79
N VAL A 66 2.79 0.25 8.83
CA VAL A 66 3.02 0.49 7.40
C VAL A 66 1.72 0.93 6.75
N VAL A 67 1.81 1.96 5.92
CA VAL A 67 0.69 2.48 5.13
C VAL A 67 1.02 2.34 3.66
N LEU A 68 0.15 1.64 2.93
CA LEU A 68 0.16 1.56 1.48
C LEU A 68 -0.89 2.52 0.93
N THR A 69 -0.48 3.54 0.18
CA THR A 69 -1.40 4.47 -0.48
C THR A 69 -1.38 4.22 -1.98
N LEU A 70 -2.47 3.63 -2.49
CA LEU A 70 -2.69 3.50 -3.92
C LEU A 70 -3.32 4.78 -4.45
N VAL A 71 -2.70 5.37 -5.47
CA VAL A 71 -3.18 6.60 -6.12
C VAL A 71 -3.56 6.30 -7.55
N SER A 72 -4.77 6.69 -7.94
CA SER A 72 -5.31 6.52 -9.29
C SER A 72 -5.90 7.82 -9.81
N ASP A 73 -5.67 8.13 -11.09
CA ASP A 73 -6.25 9.31 -11.75
C ASP A 73 -7.68 9.03 -12.18
N ILE A 74 -8.61 9.86 -11.74
CA ILE A 74 -10.02 9.77 -12.15
C ILE A 74 -10.18 9.94 -13.66
N ARG A 75 -9.41 10.84 -14.28
CA ARG A 75 -9.59 11.17 -15.69
C ARG A 75 -9.23 10.03 -16.63
N GLN A 76 -8.26 9.19 -16.27
CA GLN A 76 -7.88 8.03 -17.09
C GLN A 76 -8.95 6.94 -17.12
N GLN A 77 -9.83 6.92 -16.11
CA GLN A 77 -10.88 5.90 -15.98
C GLN A 77 -12.22 6.35 -16.57
N LEU A 78 -12.46 7.65 -16.59
CA LEU A 78 -13.74 8.24 -17.00
C LEU A 78 -13.70 8.88 -18.39
N GLY A 79 -12.55 8.91 -19.06
CA GLY A 79 -12.33 9.78 -20.20
C GLY A 79 -12.38 11.24 -19.77
N ASP A 80 -12.58 12.15 -20.72
CA ASP A 80 -12.61 13.60 -20.44
C ASP A 80 -13.90 14.09 -19.77
N THR A 81 -14.86 13.20 -19.51
CA THR A 81 -16.16 13.56 -18.94
C THR A 81 -16.34 12.91 -17.57
N PRO A 82 -16.30 13.67 -16.46
CA PRO A 82 -16.53 13.14 -15.11
C PRO A 82 -18.04 12.90 -14.90
N ILE A 83 -18.59 11.84 -15.46
CA ILE A 83 -20.02 11.54 -15.37
C ILE A 83 -20.36 10.69 -14.15
N ASN A 84 -19.40 9.96 -13.56
CA ASN A 84 -19.68 9.08 -12.45
C ASN A 84 -18.48 8.92 -11.51
N ILE A 85 -18.58 9.54 -10.32
CA ILE A 85 -17.59 9.42 -9.25
C ILE A 85 -17.38 7.95 -8.82
N HIS A 86 -18.41 7.10 -8.92
CA HIS A 86 -18.31 5.68 -8.61
C HIS A 86 -17.44 4.90 -9.60
N ALA A 87 -17.39 5.27 -10.86
CA ALA A 87 -16.53 4.62 -11.84
C ALA A 87 -15.04 4.86 -11.54
N GLY A 88 -14.69 6.04 -11.00
CA GLY A 88 -13.32 6.36 -10.59
C GLY A 88 -12.81 5.51 -9.42
N SER A 89 -13.68 5.13 -8.48
CA SER A 89 -13.32 4.27 -7.35
C SER A 89 -13.22 2.79 -7.74
N SER A 90 -13.87 2.35 -8.81
CA SER A 90 -13.90 0.95 -9.23
C SER A 90 -12.50 0.37 -9.47
N LYS A 91 -11.60 1.15 -10.08
CA LYS A 91 -10.21 0.70 -10.32
C LYS A 91 -9.43 0.53 -9.03
N LEU A 92 -9.66 1.39 -8.03
CA LEU A 92 -9.05 1.22 -6.70
C LEU A 92 -9.54 -0.04 -6.03
N TYR A 93 -10.85 -0.31 -6.04
CA TYR A 93 -11.41 -1.55 -5.46
C TYR A 93 -10.85 -2.78 -6.17
N GLU A 94 -10.74 -2.75 -7.50
CA GLU A 94 -10.16 -3.83 -8.29
C GLU A 94 -8.71 -4.15 -7.87
N ILE A 95 -7.86 -3.12 -7.71
CA ILE A 95 -6.46 -3.32 -7.35
C ILE A 95 -6.31 -3.66 -5.87
N MET A 96 -7.05 -3.00 -4.98
CA MET A 96 -6.88 -3.16 -3.53
C MET A 96 -7.54 -4.41 -2.97
N GLU A 97 -8.79 -4.69 -3.35
CA GLU A 97 -9.60 -5.74 -2.71
C GLU A 97 -10.62 -6.42 -3.64
N LYS A 98 -10.24 -6.66 -4.90
CA LYS A 98 -11.11 -7.39 -5.82
C LYS A 98 -11.60 -8.70 -5.20
N ARG A 99 -12.89 -8.95 -5.34
CA ARG A 99 -13.55 -10.13 -4.77
C ARG A 99 -14.30 -10.92 -5.84
N SER A 100 -14.37 -12.24 -5.63
CA SER A 100 -15.25 -13.12 -6.37
C SER A 100 -16.72 -12.77 -6.09
N SER A 101 -17.55 -12.83 -7.11
CA SER A 101 -19.00 -12.58 -6.97
C SER A 101 -19.75 -13.75 -6.33
N SER A 102 -19.17 -14.95 -6.32
CA SER A 102 -19.82 -16.16 -5.84
C SER A 102 -19.69 -16.35 -4.33
N ASP A 103 -18.54 -16.06 -3.76
CA ASP A 103 -18.17 -16.38 -2.37
C ASP A 103 -17.48 -15.22 -1.64
N PHE A 104 -17.30 -14.08 -2.29
CA PHE A 104 -16.63 -12.90 -1.76
C PHE A 104 -15.16 -13.10 -1.35
N THR A 105 -14.53 -14.19 -1.79
CA THR A 105 -13.09 -14.39 -1.59
C THR A 105 -12.29 -13.32 -2.34
N LEU A 106 -11.15 -12.93 -1.74
CA LEU A 106 -10.24 -11.97 -2.37
C LEU A 106 -9.55 -12.60 -3.59
N ASP A 107 -9.39 -11.82 -4.64
CA ASP A 107 -8.57 -12.19 -5.79
C ASP A 107 -7.10 -12.17 -5.38
N SER A 108 -6.35 -13.19 -5.78
CA SER A 108 -4.94 -13.38 -5.42
C SER A 108 -4.00 -12.28 -5.93
N ALA A 109 -4.41 -11.50 -6.92
CA ALA A 109 -3.68 -10.34 -7.42
C ALA A 109 -4.06 -9.03 -6.72
N SER A 110 -5.06 -9.03 -5.82
CA SER A 110 -5.40 -7.85 -5.02
C SER A 110 -4.35 -7.57 -3.95
N ILE A 111 -4.04 -6.29 -3.71
CA ILE A 111 -3.02 -5.91 -2.71
C ILE A 111 -3.34 -6.47 -1.33
N LEU A 112 -4.61 -6.43 -0.93
CA LEU A 112 -5.03 -6.96 0.37
C LEU A 112 -4.77 -8.45 0.51
N ASP A 113 -5.02 -9.26 -0.53
CA ASP A 113 -4.73 -10.69 -0.49
C ASP A 113 -3.22 -10.97 -0.54
N ILE A 114 -2.48 -10.25 -1.37
CA ILE A 114 -1.02 -10.35 -1.45
C ILE A 114 -0.39 -10.11 -0.06
N ILE A 115 -0.80 -9.06 0.66
CA ILE A 115 -0.29 -8.74 2.00
C ILE A 115 -0.67 -9.83 3.00
N ARG A 116 -1.91 -10.34 2.96
CA ARG A 116 -2.38 -11.39 3.88
C ARG A 116 -1.75 -12.75 3.63
N SER A 117 -1.38 -13.04 2.39
CA SER A 117 -0.79 -14.32 1.98
C SER A 117 0.74 -14.35 2.13
N ASN A 118 1.40 -13.20 2.21
CA ASN A 118 2.86 -13.07 2.31
C ASN A 118 3.27 -12.42 3.64
N THR A 119 2.97 -13.10 4.74
CA THR A 119 3.21 -12.55 6.08
C THR A 119 4.67 -12.54 6.50
N GLU A 120 5.49 -13.44 5.95
CA GLU A 120 6.91 -13.56 6.27
C GLU A 120 7.75 -12.61 5.40
N LEU A 121 8.37 -11.60 6.02
CA LEU A 121 9.20 -10.60 5.35
C LEU A 121 10.70 -10.89 5.43
N GLY A 122 11.10 -11.96 6.15
CA GLY A 122 12.49 -12.35 6.40
C GLY A 122 13.10 -11.68 7.63
N ASN A 123 14.24 -12.20 8.10
CA ASN A 123 14.97 -11.68 9.26
C ASN A 123 14.07 -11.44 10.51
N SER A 124 13.24 -12.42 10.86
CA SER A 124 12.23 -12.34 11.93
C SER A 124 11.11 -11.31 11.71
N ALA A 125 11.11 -10.54 10.65
CA ALA A 125 10.04 -9.59 10.34
C ALA A 125 8.82 -10.30 9.73
N HIS A 126 7.64 -9.99 10.25
CA HIS A 126 6.38 -10.53 9.76
C HIS A 126 5.24 -9.52 9.87
N ILE A 127 4.24 -9.70 9.02
CA ILE A 127 3.01 -8.92 9.07
C ILE A 127 2.12 -9.49 10.17
N ASP A 128 1.68 -8.64 11.09
CA ASP A 128 0.83 -9.03 12.21
C ASP A 128 -0.64 -9.14 11.78
N LEU A 129 -1.08 -10.35 11.45
CA LEU A 129 -2.47 -10.62 11.10
C LEU A 129 -3.44 -10.61 12.29
N LYS A 130 -2.94 -10.57 13.53
CA LYS A 130 -3.79 -10.48 14.73
C LYS A 130 -4.27 -9.04 14.95
N ALA A 131 -3.47 -8.07 14.53
CA ALA A 131 -3.90 -6.68 14.52
C ALA A 131 -4.83 -6.40 13.33
N PRO A 132 -5.88 -5.58 13.51
CA PRO A 132 -6.76 -5.24 12.41
C PRO A 132 -6.02 -4.45 11.32
N MET A 133 -6.30 -4.78 10.06
CA MET A 133 -5.91 -3.96 8.92
C MET A 133 -7.03 -2.97 8.64
N THR A 134 -6.67 -1.71 8.37
CA THR A 134 -7.64 -0.67 8.03
C THR A 134 -7.47 -0.27 6.58
N LEU A 135 -8.58 -0.24 5.84
CA LEU A 135 -8.61 0.19 4.44
C LEU A 135 -9.59 1.34 4.28
N ASP A 136 -9.08 2.51 3.92
CA ASP A 136 -9.84 3.73 3.72
C ASP A 136 -9.73 4.20 2.26
N TYR A 137 -10.83 4.76 1.74
CA TYR A 137 -10.90 5.34 0.41
C TYR A 137 -11.24 6.82 0.48
N GLY A 138 -10.54 7.62 -0.30
CA GLY A 138 -10.75 9.06 -0.32
C GLY A 138 -10.48 9.68 -1.68
N PHE A 139 -11.09 10.84 -1.88
CA PHE A 139 -10.90 11.66 -3.05
C PHE A 139 -10.04 12.89 -2.71
N THR A 140 -9.04 13.18 -3.54
CA THR A 140 -8.13 14.31 -3.33
C THR A 140 -8.07 15.21 -4.55
N ILE A 141 -8.05 16.54 -4.30
CA ILE A 141 -7.88 17.56 -5.33
C ILE A 141 -6.59 18.32 -5.05
N GLY A 142 -5.70 18.38 -6.03
CA GLY A 142 -4.48 19.18 -5.95
C GLY A 142 -3.40 18.65 -5.00
N LYS A 143 -3.66 17.61 -4.22
CA LYS A 143 -2.69 17.04 -3.27
C LYS A 143 -1.43 16.49 -3.97
N ARG A 144 -1.59 15.95 -5.17
CA ARG A 144 -0.50 15.30 -5.94
C ARG A 144 0.01 16.14 -7.10
N GLY A 145 -0.33 17.42 -7.13
CA GLY A 145 0.07 18.37 -8.15
C GLY A 145 -1.07 19.30 -8.56
N PRO A 146 -0.77 20.45 -9.20
CA PRO A 146 -1.79 21.38 -9.66
C PRO A 146 -2.71 20.71 -10.69
N LYS A 147 -4.02 20.87 -10.51
CA LYS A 147 -5.08 20.25 -11.33
C LYS A 147 -5.10 18.70 -11.30
N HIS A 148 -4.46 18.09 -10.30
CA HIS A 148 -4.52 16.65 -10.08
C HIS A 148 -5.79 16.29 -9.29
N TRP A 149 -6.63 15.45 -9.89
CA TRP A 149 -7.79 14.86 -9.25
C TRP A 149 -7.53 13.37 -9.14
N ALA A 150 -7.43 12.88 -7.93
CA ALA A 150 -7.06 11.50 -7.68
C ALA A 150 -7.99 10.84 -6.66
N TRP A 151 -8.22 9.54 -6.84
CA TRP A 151 -8.70 8.66 -5.81
C TRP A 151 -7.52 8.00 -5.12
N GLU A 152 -7.57 7.96 -3.80
CA GLU A 152 -6.57 7.30 -2.97
C GLU A 152 -7.22 6.21 -2.12
N ALA A 153 -6.54 5.06 -2.02
CA ALA A 153 -6.88 4.00 -1.09
C ALA A 153 -5.70 3.80 -0.14
N ASN A 154 -5.95 3.84 1.16
CA ASN A 154 -4.93 3.69 2.20
C ASN A 154 -5.16 2.38 2.94
N LEU A 155 -4.22 1.45 2.85
CA LEU A 155 -4.19 0.21 3.61
C LEU A 155 -3.13 0.33 4.71
N SER A 156 -3.56 0.29 5.97
CA SER A 156 -2.69 0.30 7.15
C SER A 156 -2.62 -1.07 7.79
N PHE A 157 -1.41 -1.52 8.12
CA PHE A 157 -1.18 -2.77 8.84
C PHE A 157 0.09 -2.72 9.67
N ASN A 158 0.22 -3.65 10.62
CA ASN A 158 1.38 -3.72 11.48
C ASN A 158 2.40 -4.74 10.97
N VAL A 159 3.68 -4.37 11.10
CA VAL A 159 4.82 -5.27 10.93
C VAL A 159 5.54 -5.37 12.26
N TYR A 160 5.87 -6.60 12.64
CA TYR A 160 6.56 -6.93 13.87
C TYR A 160 7.87 -7.66 13.56
N PHE A 161 8.93 -7.36 14.28
CA PHE A 161 10.20 -8.09 14.24
C PHE A 161 10.95 -7.96 15.55
N THR A 162 11.85 -8.91 15.80
CA THR A 162 12.76 -8.89 16.94
C THR A 162 14.19 -8.64 16.48
N GLN A 163 14.96 -7.97 17.30
CA GLN A 163 16.38 -7.68 17.07
C GLN A 163 17.19 -8.01 18.31
N LEU A 164 18.30 -8.73 18.14
CA LEU A 164 19.29 -8.95 19.18
C LEU A 164 19.97 -7.62 19.54
N ARG A 165 20.17 -7.37 20.84
CA ARG A 165 20.92 -6.22 21.36
C ARG A 165 22.42 -6.40 21.18
#